data_a0e22a26eb82003cb3aead578b180082
#
_entry.id   a0e22a26eb82003cb3aead578b180082
#
_cell.length_a   1.000
_cell.length_b   1.000
_cell.length_c   1.000
_cell.angle_alpha   90.00
_cell.angle_beta   90.00
_cell.angle_gamma   90.00
#
_symmetry.space_group_name_H-M   'P 1'
#
loop_
_entity.id
_entity.type
_entity.pdbx_description
1 polymer ?
#
loop_
_entity_poly.entity_id
_entity_poly.type
_entity_poly.pdbx_seq_one_letter_code
_entity_poly.pdbx_strand_id
1 'polypeptide(L)'
;RKYGAKSVGIEYNPEMAQFARRKVAEAGMTDKVKIITGDIFQEDFSAATVVTLYLMPHLNIKLRPILLKMKPGTRVVSNTFSMGDWEPDETLLDQHWRAHFWVVPAQIDGAWVMKGVDGGPLRLNISQSYQNIGGTLTRGGQTFNLLGAKLRGDEVKFQFTTPDRKVHAFSGRLEGGRLTGTVMTDYSSTSVEMTRP
;
A
#
# COMPACT_ATOMS: atom_id res chain seq x y z
N ARG A 1 -14.93 -19.90 -4.42
CA ARG A 1 -15.76 -20.68 -3.46
C ARG A 1 -15.17 -20.61 -2.04
N LYS A 2 -13.90 -20.98 -1.85
CA LYS A 2 -13.26 -21.13 -0.53
C LYS A 2 -13.37 -19.90 0.37
N TYR A 3 -13.29 -18.70 -0.21
CA TYR A 3 -13.22 -17.44 0.55
C TYR A 3 -14.45 -16.54 0.38
N GLY A 4 -15.48 -16.99 -0.34
CA GLY A 4 -16.69 -16.20 -0.56
C GLY A 4 -16.52 -14.91 -1.39
N ALA A 5 -15.37 -14.72 -2.03
CA ALA A 5 -15.05 -13.50 -2.77
C ALA A 5 -15.95 -13.32 -3.99
N LYS A 6 -16.31 -12.07 -4.30
CA LYS A 6 -16.81 -11.65 -5.60
C LYS A 6 -15.61 -11.29 -6.48
N SER A 7 -15.62 -11.72 -7.73
CA SER A 7 -14.49 -11.54 -8.65
C SER A 7 -14.93 -10.93 -9.98
N VAL A 8 -14.09 -10.06 -10.52
CA VAL A 8 -14.23 -9.54 -11.89
C VAL A 8 -12.97 -9.92 -12.65
N GLY A 9 -13.11 -10.59 -13.78
CA GLY A 9 -12.03 -10.82 -14.73
C GLY A 9 -12.18 -9.86 -15.90
N ILE A 10 -11.08 -9.22 -16.30
CA ILE A 10 -11.01 -8.34 -17.47
C ILE A 10 -10.09 -9.02 -18.48
N GLU A 11 -10.61 -9.32 -19.66
CA GLU A 11 -9.89 -10.01 -20.72
C GLU A 11 -10.09 -9.27 -22.05
N TYR A 12 -8.97 -8.92 -22.68
CA TYR A 12 -8.97 -8.17 -23.93
C TYR A 12 -9.42 -9.01 -25.14
N ASN A 13 -9.04 -10.29 -25.16
CA ASN A 13 -9.40 -11.20 -26.25
C ASN A 13 -10.85 -11.70 -26.10
N PRO A 14 -11.76 -11.42 -27.07
CA PRO A 14 -13.16 -11.81 -26.96
C PRO A 14 -13.39 -13.32 -26.87
N GLU A 15 -12.58 -14.14 -27.57
CA GLU A 15 -12.71 -15.60 -27.56
C GLU A 15 -12.29 -16.16 -26.18
N MET A 16 -11.20 -15.65 -25.60
CA MET A 16 -10.75 -16.03 -24.26
C MET A 16 -11.74 -15.58 -23.20
N ALA A 17 -12.31 -14.39 -23.33
CA ALA A 17 -13.37 -13.91 -22.43
C ALA A 17 -14.62 -14.81 -22.51
N GLN A 18 -15.02 -15.25 -23.71
CA GLN A 18 -16.13 -16.18 -23.89
C GLN A 18 -15.81 -17.56 -23.31
N PHE A 19 -14.59 -18.05 -23.50
CA PHE A 19 -14.13 -19.30 -22.88
C PHE A 19 -14.21 -19.22 -21.36
N ALA A 20 -13.68 -18.13 -20.76
CA ALA A 20 -13.74 -17.90 -19.33
C ALA A 20 -15.19 -17.87 -18.78
N ARG A 21 -16.12 -17.20 -19.49
CA ARG A 21 -17.55 -17.18 -19.12
C ARG A 21 -18.15 -18.58 -19.09
N ARG A 22 -17.84 -19.42 -20.11
CA ARG A 22 -18.30 -20.83 -20.11
C ARG A 22 -17.77 -21.58 -18.89
N LYS A 23 -16.48 -21.43 -18.55
CA LYS A 23 -15.88 -22.05 -17.37
C LYS A 23 -16.50 -21.58 -16.06
N VAL A 24 -16.84 -20.30 -15.94
CA VAL A 24 -17.58 -19.76 -14.80
C VAL A 24 -18.97 -20.40 -14.68
N ALA A 25 -19.70 -20.55 -15.78
CA ALA A 25 -21.02 -21.18 -15.80
C ALA A 25 -20.94 -22.68 -15.46
N GLU A 26 -20.02 -23.43 -16.06
CA GLU A 26 -19.77 -24.84 -15.75
C GLU A 26 -19.44 -25.06 -14.27
N ALA A 27 -18.74 -24.09 -13.64
CA ALA A 27 -18.41 -24.12 -12.22
C ALA A 27 -19.58 -23.70 -11.30
N GLY A 28 -20.72 -23.24 -11.85
CA GLY A 28 -21.85 -22.71 -11.09
C GLY A 28 -21.51 -21.47 -10.28
N MET A 29 -20.73 -20.53 -10.87
CA MET A 29 -20.19 -19.36 -10.15
C MET A 29 -20.64 -18.02 -10.77
N THR A 30 -21.66 -18.02 -11.59
CA THR A 30 -22.16 -16.84 -12.32
C THR A 30 -22.70 -15.73 -11.40
N ASP A 31 -23.10 -16.07 -10.19
CA ASP A 31 -23.52 -15.14 -9.14
C ASP A 31 -22.35 -14.40 -8.47
N LYS A 32 -21.14 -14.92 -8.58
CA LYS A 32 -19.94 -14.40 -7.89
C LYS A 32 -18.83 -13.94 -8.82
N VAL A 33 -18.82 -14.40 -10.06
CA VAL A 33 -17.74 -14.11 -11.01
C VAL A 33 -18.32 -13.47 -12.28
N LYS A 34 -17.86 -12.26 -12.59
CA LYS A 34 -18.17 -11.52 -13.82
C LYS A 34 -16.94 -11.48 -14.72
N ILE A 35 -17.08 -11.81 -16.01
CA ILE A 35 -16.02 -11.63 -17.01
C ILE A 35 -16.40 -10.49 -17.96
N ILE A 36 -15.57 -9.47 -18.01
CA ILE A 36 -15.67 -8.33 -18.92
C ILE A 36 -14.74 -8.58 -20.11
N THR A 37 -15.24 -8.37 -21.32
CA THR A 37 -14.38 -8.24 -22.51
C THR A 37 -14.03 -6.78 -22.61
N GLY A 38 -12.77 -6.42 -22.37
CA GLY A 38 -12.38 -5.01 -22.32
C GLY A 38 -10.87 -4.80 -22.14
N ASP A 39 -10.47 -3.54 -22.23
CA ASP A 39 -9.11 -3.11 -22.03
C ASP A 39 -8.92 -2.74 -20.53
N ILE A 40 -8.00 -3.42 -19.85
CA ILE A 40 -7.66 -3.16 -18.45
C ILE A 40 -7.25 -1.70 -18.18
N PHE A 41 -6.80 -0.97 -19.19
CA PHE A 41 -6.43 0.44 -19.08
C PHE A 41 -7.63 1.40 -19.17
N GLN A 42 -8.81 0.91 -19.54
CA GLN A 42 -10.04 1.68 -19.68
C GLN A 42 -11.14 1.24 -18.71
N GLU A 43 -11.08 -0.01 -18.25
CA GLU A 43 -12.07 -0.54 -17.31
C GLU A 43 -11.81 -0.05 -15.88
N ASP A 44 -12.88 0.31 -15.16
CA ASP A 44 -12.78 0.69 -13.76
C ASP A 44 -12.81 -0.54 -12.84
N PHE A 45 -11.71 -0.77 -12.16
CA PHE A 45 -11.56 -1.79 -11.12
C PHE A 45 -11.12 -1.20 -9.76
N SER A 46 -11.26 0.10 -9.57
CA SER A 46 -10.82 0.83 -8.37
C SER A 46 -11.45 0.33 -7.07
N ALA A 47 -12.63 -0.33 -7.14
CA ALA A 47 -13.30 -0.94 -5.99
C ALA A 47 -12.67 -2.27 -5.54
N ALA A 48 -11.71 -2.84 -6.31
CA ALA A 48 -11.08 -4.09 -5.95
C ALA A 48 -10.20 -3.94 -4.71
N THR A 49 -10.27 -4.92 -3.81
CA THR A 49 -9.37 -5.02 -2.63
C THR A 49 -8.18 -5.93 -2.88
N VAL A 50 -8.26 -6.74 -3.94
CA VAL A 50 -7.18 -7.60 -4.44
C VAL A 50 -7.19 -7.55 -5.95
N VAL A 51 -6.04 -7.31 -6.56
CA VAL A 51 -5.82 -7.37 -8.01
C VAL A 51 -4.81 -8.47 -8.29
N THR A 52 -5.16 -9.38 -9.20
CA THR A 52 -4.23 -10.43 -9.66
C THR A 52 -3.92 -10.20 -11.13
N LEU A 53 -2.63 -10.24 -11.48
CA LEU A 53 -2.13 -9.92 -12.80
C LEU A 53 -1.44 -11.13 -13.44
N TYR A 54 -1.82 -11.40 -14.68
CA TYR A 54 -1.13 -12.32 -15.57
C TYR A 54 -0.87 -11.59 -16.89
N LEU A 55 0.04 -10.63 -16.85
CA LEU A 55 0.33 -9.69 -17.93
C LEU A 55 1.82 -9.71 -18.27
N MET A 56 2.17 -9.21 -19.46
CA MET A 56 3.56 -9.02 -19.89
C MET A 56 4.24 -7.86 -19.12
N PRO A 57 5.58 -7.86 -19.00
CA PRO A 57 6.31 -6.85 -18.19
C PRO A 57 5.95 -5.40 -18.52
N HIS A 58 5.88 -5.05 -19.80
CA HIS A 58 5.59 -3.70 -20.23
C HIS A 58 4.14 -3.26 -19.89
N LEU A 59 3.20 -4.21 -19.83
CA LEU A 59 1.82 -3.94 -19.42
C LEU A 59 1.74 -3.70 -17.90
N ASN A 60 2.48 -4.46 -17.08
CA ASN A 60 2.58 -4.22 -15.65
C ASN A 60 3.11 -2.80 -15.37
N ILE A 61 4.19 -2.39 -16.05
CA ILE A 61 4.76 -1.04 -15.89
C ILE A 61 3.76 0.04 -16.30
N LYS A 62 3.03 -0.17 -17.41
CA LYS A 62 1.98 0.75 -17.88
C LYS A 62 0.80 0.81 -16.90
N LEU A 63 0.45 -0.31 -16.24
CA LEU A 63 -0.67 -0.40 -15.29
C LEU A 63 -0.32 0.19 -13.91
N ARG A 64 0.94 0.19 -13.53
CA ARG A 64 1.43 0.66 -12.23
C ARG A 64 0.86 2.02 -11.76
N PRO A 65 0.82 3.08 -12.59
CA PRO A 65 0.23 4.36 -12.17
C PRO A 65 -1.26 4.28 -11.81
N ILE A 66 -2.00 3.35 -12.42
CA ILE A 66 -3.41 3.10 -12.11
C ILE A 66 -3.52 2.38 -10.77
N LEU A 67 -2.70 1.34 -10.56
CA LEU A 67 -2.67 0.59 -9.30
C LEU A 67 -2.29 1.48 -8.10
N LEU A 68 -1.31 2.38 -8.27
CA LEU A 68 -0.87 3.31 -7.22
C LEU A 68 -1.92 4.35 -6.82
N LYS A 69 -2.98 4.54 -7.63
CA LYS A 69 -4.13 5.39 -7.31
C LYS A 69 -5.25 4.64 -6.59
N MET A 70 -5.17 3.33 -6.49
CA MET A 70 -6.15 2.53 -5.75
C MET A 70 -6.07 2.84 -4.24
N LYS A 71 -7.09 2.43 -3.51
CA LYS A 71 -7.15 2.63 -2.06
C LYS A 71 -5.90 2.03 -1.39
N PRO A 72 -5.22 2.76 -0.52
CA PRO A 72 -4.14 2.21 0.30
C PRO A 72 -4.55 0.93 1.01
N GLY A 73 -3.67 -0.07 1.01
CA GLY A 73 -3.99 -1.40 1.51
C GLY A 73 -4.54 -2.37 0.46
N THR A 74 -4.86 -1.90 -0.77
CA THR A 74 -5.18 -2.80 -1.89
C THR A 74 -3.99 -3.73 -2.15
N ARG A 75 -4.25 -5.02 -2.24
CA ARG A 75 -3.24 -6.05 -2.48
C ARG A 75 -3.11 -6.33 -3.97
N VAL A 76 -1.89 -6.35 -4.47
CA VAL A 76 -1.61 -6.65 -5.88
C VAL A 76 -0.69 -7.85 -5.96
N VAL A 77 -1.05 -8.83 -6.78
CA VAL A 77 -0.23 -10.02 -7.04
C VAL A 77 0.02 -10.11 -8.53
N SER A 78 1.28 -10.22 -8.94
CA SER A 78 1.66 -10.47 -10.33
C SER A 78 2.37 -11.82 -10.46
N ASN A 79 1.94 -12.61 -11.42
CA ASN A 79 2.64 -13.83 -11.78
C ASN A 79 3.87 -13.47 -12.63
N THR A 80 5.04 -13.97 -12.21
CA THR A 80 6.34 -13.91 -12.90
C THR A 80 6.96 -12.52 -13.04
N PHE A 81 6.20 -11.50 -13.45
CA PHE A 81 6.76 -10.21 -13.85
C PHE A 81 6.58 -9.12 -12.80
N SER A 82 7.65 -8.33 -12.59
CA SER A 82 7.68 -7.20 -11.67
C SER A 82 6.99 -5.95 -12.24
N MET A 83 7.01 -4.85 -11.48
CA MET A 83 6.50 -3.53 -11.86
C MET A 83 7.61 -2.49 -12.01
N GLY A 84 8.77 -2.91 -12.53
CA GLY A 84 9.92 -2.03 -12.70
C GLY A 84 10.54 -1.66 -11.34
N ASP A 85 10.72 -0.37 -11.11
CA ASP A 85 11.30 0.22 -9.89
C ASP A 85 10.36 0.23 -8.67
N TRP A 86 9.08 -0.13 -8.82
CA TRP A 86 8.23 -0.44 -7.69
C TRP A 86 8.52 -1.86 -7.21
N GLU A 87 9.45 -1.98 -6.28
CA GLU A 87 9.85 -3.27 -5.70
C GLU A 87 8.68 -3.93 -4.95
N PRO A 88 8.54 -5.26 -5.04
CA PRO A 88 7.49 -5.97 -4.30
C PRO A 88 7.77 -5.97 -2.79
N ASP A 89 6.70 -5.96 -1.99
CA ASP A 89 6.79 -6.17 -0.54
C ASP A 89 7.24 -7.60 -0.22
N GLU A 90 6.81 -8.57 -1.04
CA GLU A 90 7.15 -9.98 -0.91
C GLU A 90 7.28 -10.64 -2.29
N THR A 91 8.18 -11.61 -2.39
CA THR A 91 8.30 -12.47 -3.57
C THR A 91 8.30 -13.93 -3.12
N LEU A 92 7.33 -14.67 -3.62
CA LEU A 92 7.26 -16.13 -3.46
C LEU A 92 7.91 -16.79 -4.67
N LEU A 93 8.79 -17.73 -4.41
CA LEU A 93 9.48 -18.53 -5.42
C LEU A 93 9.10 -19.99 -5.25
N ASP A 94 8.76 -20.62 -6.36
CA ASP A 94 8.61 -22.07 -6.48
C ASP A 94 9.51 -22.54 -7.63
N GLN A 95 9.70 -23.85 -7.79
CA GLN A 95 10.54 -24.43 -8.84
C GLN A 95 10.14 -24.00 -10.26
N HIS A 96 8.86 -23.68 -10.48
CA HIS A 96 8.29 -23.42 -11.80
C HIS A 96 7.62 -22.05 -11.96
N TRP A 97 7.46 -21.29 -10.87
CA TRP A 97 6.78 -19.99 -10.93
C TRP A 97 7.30 -19.00 -9.89
N ARG A 98 7.03 -17.75 -10.14
CA ARG A 98 7.33 -16.64 -9.25
C ARG A 98 6.07 -15.80 -9.09
N ALA A 99 5.75 -15.41 -7.86
CA ALA A 99 4.69 -14.45 -7.60
C ALA A 99 5.25 -13.27 -6.81
N HIS A 100 4.99 -12.08 -7.31
CA HIS A 100 5.32 -10.82 -6.66
C HIS A 100 4.08 -10.25 -6.00
N PHE A 101 4.22 -9.73 -4.80
CA PHE A 101 3.14 -9.19 -4.00
C PHE A 101 3.44 -7.76 -3.57
N TRP A 102 2.47 -6.86 -3.73
CA TRP A 102 2.53 -5.47 -3.28
C TRP A 102 1.29 -5.13 -2.47
N VAL A 103 1.45 -4.18 -1.56
CA VAL A 103 0.35 -3.48 -0.88
C VAL A 103 0.40 -2.02 -1.31
N VAL A 104 -0.65 -1.52 -1.96
CA VAL A 104 -0.70 -0.13 -2.42
C VAL A 104 -0.47 0.81 -1.25
N PRO A 105 0.60 1.64 -1.26
CA PRO A 105 0.95 2.51 -0.16
C PRO A 105 0.10 3.80 -0.16
N ALA A 106 -0.18 4.32 1.02
CA ALA A 106 -0.70 5.67 1.17
C ALA A 106 0.33 6.71 0.72
N GLN A 107 -0.11 7.90 0.35
CA GLN A 107 0.76 9.03 0.00
C GLN A 107 0.94 9.92 1.22
N ILE A 108 2.12 9.83 1.83
CA ILE A 108 2.47 10.55 3.06
C ILE A 108 3.70 11.46 2.94
N ASP A 109 4.25 11.60 1.73
CA ASP A 109 5.40 12.46 1.45
C ASP A 109 5.17 13.90 1.90
N GLY A 110 6.24 14.59 2.36
CA GLY A 110 6.25 16.01 2.72
C GLY A 110 6.11 16.31 4.19
N ALA A 111 5.68 17.53 4.49
CA ALA A 111 5.66 18.10 5.85
C ALA A 111 4.44 17.67 6.67
N TRP A 112 4.69 17.37 7.95
CA TRP A 112 3.68 17.02 8.94
C TRP A 112 3.97 17.71 10.29
N VAL A 113 2.91 17.93 11.07
CA VAL A 113 3.01 18.43 12.45
C VAL A 113 2.37 17.40 13.37
N MET A 114 3.15 16.78 14.23
CA MET A 114 2.68 15.86 15.27
C MET A 114 2.34 16.63 16.54
N LYS A 115 1.14 16.43 17.07
CA LYS A 115 0.64 16.95 18.34
C LYS A 115 0.41 15.81 19.33
N GLY A 116 0.38 16.11 20.62
CA GLY A 116 0.12 15.13 21.68
C GLY A 116 1.38 14.59 22.36
N VAL A 117 2.58 14.97 21.92
CA VAL A 117 3.83 14.61 22.59
C VAL A 117 4.23 15.72 23.58
N ASP A 118 4.69 15.32 24.78
CA ASP A 118 5.17 16.25 25.78
C ASP A 118 6.27 17.17 25.26
N GLY A 119 6.22 18.45 25.64
CA GLY A 119 7.20 19.49 25.25
C GLY A 119 6.88 20.15 23.91
N GLY A 120 5.64 20.05 23.41
CA GLY A 120 5.13 20.80 22.27
C GLY A 120 5.18 20.03 20.94
N PRO A 121 4.68 20.64 19.86
CA PRO A 121 4.54 20.00 18.58
C PRO A 121 5.90 19.65 17.95
N LEU A 122 5.94 18.50 17.27
CA LEU A 122 7.08 18.05 16.50
C LEU A 122 6.79 18.28 15.00
N ARG A 123 7.79 18.77 14.27
CA ARG A 123 7.71 18.94 12.81
C ARG A 123 8.43 17.79 12.14
N LEU A 124 7.73 17.09 11.23
CA LEU A 124 8.31 16.01 10.45
C LEU A 124 8.39 16.43 8.99
N ASN A 125 9.42 15.95 8.32
CA ASN A 125 9.50 15.98 6.86
C ASN A 125 9.76 14.55 6.39
N ILE A 126 8.75 13.93 5.77
CA ILE A 126 8.79 12.56 5.28
C ILE A 126 9.17 12.58 3.80
N SER A 127 10.12 11.76 3.41
CA SER A 127 10.44 11.42 2.03
C SER A 127 9.87 10.05 1.70
N GLN A 128 9.28 9.89 0.52
CA GLN A 128 8.63 8.64 0.11
C GLN A 128 8.99 8.27 -1.31
N SER A 129 9.35 6.99 -1.51
CA SER A 129 9.43 6.34 -2.80
C SER A 129 8.64 5.03 -2.71
N TYR A 130 7.42 5.02 -3.26
CA TYR A 130 6.44 3.93 -3.11
C TYR A 130 6.16 3.61 -1.62
N GLN A 131 6.42 2.38 -1.16
CA GLN A 131 6.31 1.98 0.25
C GLN A 131 7.55 2.31 1.10
N ASN A 132 8.64 2.74 0.46
CA ASN A 132 9.86 3.10 1.16
C ASN A 132 9.76 4.54 1.66
N ILE A 133 9.84 4.73 2.95
CA ILE A 133 9.79 6.03 3.59
C ILE A 133 11.02 6.28 4.46
N GLY A 134 11.38 7.55 4.55
CA GLY A 134 12.40 8.07 5.46
C GLY A 134 12.05 9.48 5.86
N GLY A 135 12.98 10.18 6.47
CA GLY A 135 12.79 11.59 6.77
C GLY A 135 13.39 12.04 8.08
N THR A 136 12.98 13.21 8.49
CA THR A 136 13.50 13.88 9.69
C THR A 136 12.37 14.41 10.56
N LEU A 137 12.70 14.57 11.85
CA LEU A 137 11.86 15.19 12.85
C LEU A 137 12.64 16.35 13.47
N THR A 138 12.01 17.51 13.60
CA THR A 138 12.61 18.70 14.19
C THR A 138 11.85 19.13 15.44
N ARG A 139 12.60 19.42 16.51
CA ARG A 139 12.10 19.95 17.78
C ARG A 139 13.09 20.94 18.39
N GLY A 140 12.63 22.13 18.75
CA GLY A 140 13.47 23.15 19.39
C GLY A 140 14.72 23.52 18.60
N GLY A 141 14.66 23.49 17.25
CA GLY A 141 15.80 23.76 16.38
C GLY A 141 16.75 22.56 16.16
N GLN A 142 16.53 21.45 16.84
CA GLN A 142 17.31 20.22 16.64
C GLN A 142 16.58 19.27 15.71
N THR A 143 17.32 18.62 14.81
CA THR A 143 16.79 17.69 13.82
C THR A 143 17.32 16.28 14.05
N PHE A 144 16.42 15.30 13.99
CA PHE A 144 16.69 13.88 14.19
C PHE A 144 16.20 13.09 12.99
N ASN A 145 16.87 12.02 12.63
CA ASN A 145 16.40 11.12 11.56
C ASN A 145 15.29 10.20 12.08
N LEU A 146 14.35 9.87 11.20
CA LEU A 146 13.41 8.79 11.44
C LEU A 146 14.14 7.45 11.25
N LEU A 147 14.02 6.54 12.22
CA LEU A 147 14.69 5.25 12.25
C LEU A 147 13.67 4.13 12.00
N GLY A 148 14.06 3.12 11.23
CA GLY A 148 13.22 1.94 10.97
C GLY A 148 11.85 2.29 10.37
N ALA A 149 11.78 3.38 9.60
CA ALA A 149 10.54 3.87 9.03
C ALA A 149 9.98 2.86 8.02
N LYS A 150 8.68 2.55 8.14
CA LYS A 150 7.97 1.58 7.32
C LYS A 150 6.58 2.09 7.00
N LEU A 151 6.16 1.91 5.74
CA LEU A 151 4.81 2.16 5.26
C LEU A 151 4.27 0.89 4.61
N ARG A 152 3.12 0.40 5.08
CA ARG A 152 2.42 -0.73 4.45
C ARG A 152 0.93 -0.40 4.34
N GLY A 153 0.48 -0.15 3.14
CA GLY A 153 -0.87 0.37 2.92
C GLY A 153 -1.03 1.74 3.57
N ASP A 154 -1.91 1.85 4.53
CA ASP A 154 -2.15 3.03 5.36
C ASP A 154 -1.41 3.03 6.71
N GLU A 155 -0.74 1.92 7.05
CA GLU A 155 0.01 1.77 8.31
C GLU A 155 1.39 2.39 8.21
N VAL A 156 1.72 3.26 9.17
CA VAL A 156 3.00 3.96 9.29
C VAL A 156 3.66 3.63 10.62
N LYS A 157 4.93 3.25 10.58
CA LYS A 157 5.74 3.01 11.78
C LYS A 157 7.10 3.65 11.60
N PHE A 158 7.63 4.27 12.65
CA PHE A 158 9.01 4.75 12.72
C PHE A 158 9.43 4.97 14.17
N GLN A 159 10.73 5.08 14.38
CA GLN A 159 11.31 5.49 15.66
C GLN A 159 12.04 6.83 15.49
N PHE A 160 12.16 7.55 16.58
CA PHE A 160 12.95 8.79 16.66
C PHE A 160 13.52 8.96 18.06
N THR A 161 14.57 9.74 18.17
CA THR A 161 15.16 10.14 19.47
C THR A 161 14.81 11.58 19.77
N THR A 162 14.79 11.91 21.05
CA THR A 162 14.64 13.27 21.55
C THR A 162 15.97 13.77 22.17
N PRO A 163 16.15 15.09 22.47
CA PRO A 163 17.41 15.62 22.99
C PRO A 163 17.89 14.94 24.27
N ASP A 164 16.99 14.43 25.10
CA ASP A 164 17.27 13.64 26.31
C ASP A 164 17.64 12.17 26.00
N ARG A 165 17.88 11.83 24.70
CA ARG A 165 18.29 10.52 24.21
C ARG A 165 17.27 9.39 24.43
N LYS A 166 16.02 9.72 24.71
CA LYS A 166 14.95 8.71 24.78
C LYS A 166 14.52 8.30 23.38
N VAL A 167 14.27 7.00 23.22
CA VAL A 167 13.72 6.43 22.00
C VAL A 167 12.20 6.45 22.08
N HIS A 168 11.58 6.95 21.04
CA HIS A 168 10.14 6.99 20.85
C HIS A 168 9.77 6.15 19.66
N ALA A 169 8.77 5.31 19.76
CA ALA A 169 8.26 4.50 18.66
C ALA A 169 6.84 4.94 18.28
N PHE A 170 6.68 5.46 17.07
CA PHE A 170 5.36 5.79 16.51
C PHE A 170 4.80 4.59 15.75
N SER A 171 3.51 4.32 15.96
CA SER A 171 2.70 3.39 15.16
C SER A 171 1.32 4.00 14.96
N GLY A 172 0.90 4.14 13.71
CA GLY A 172 -0.37 4.77 13.35
C GLY A 172 -0.84 4.45 11.93
N ARG A 173 -1.94 5.10 11.54
CA ARG A 173 -2.57 4.95 10.22
C ARG A 173 -2.94 6.30 9.61
N LEU A 174 -2.94 6.34 8.28
CA LEU A 174 -3.47 7.48 7.52
C LEU A 174 -4.97 7.29 7.31
N GLU A 175 -5.77 8.16 7.91
CA GLU A 175 -7.23 8.21 7.74
C GLU A 175 -7.69 9.64 7.52
N GLY A 176 -8.46 9.88 6.46
CA GLY A 176 -9.01 11.22 6.16
C GLY A 176 -7.96 12.32 6.03
N GLY A 177 -6.74 12.01 5.55
CA GLY A 177 -5.64 12.98 5.43
C GLY A 177 -4.89 13.28 6.73
N ARG A 178 -5.16 12.56 7.82
CA ARG A 178 -4.49 12.65 9.12
C ARG A 178 -3.80 11.34 9.44
N LEU A 179 -2.62 11.41 10.04
CA LEU A 179 -1.95 10.27 10.64
C LEU A 179 -2.30 10.22 12.12
N THR A 180 -3.09 9.25 12.53
CA THR A 180 -3.46 9.03 13.93
C THR A 180 -2.79 7.77 14.46
N GLY A 181 -2.34 7.80 15.70
CA GLY A 181 -1.66 6.65 16.28
C GLY A 181 -1.16 6.88 17.69
N THR A 182 -0.17 6.10 18.08
CA THR A 182 0.45 6.17 19.40
C THR A 182 1.96 6.35 19.29
N VAL A 183 2.51 7.11 20.20
CA VAL A 183 3.95 7.16 20.48
C VAL A 183 4.21 6.42 21.77
N MET A 184 5.05 5.41 21.70
CA MET A 184 5.47 4.61 22.86
C MET A 184 6.90 4.98 23.28
N THR A 185 7.12 5.04 24.58
CA THR A 185 8.42 5.06 25.24
C THR A 185 8.53 3.84 26.14
N ASP A 186 9.68 3.64 26.81
CA ASP A 186 9.85 2.53 27.77
C ASP A 186 8.82 2.54 28.91
N TYR A 187 8.20 3.70 29.20
CA TYR A 187 7.35 3.89 30.37
C TYR A 187 5.94 4.42 30.06
N SER A 188 5.66 4.81 28.83
CA SER A 188 4.38 5.45 28.49
C SER A 188 3.92 5.15 27.05
N SER A 189 2.61 5.27 26.85
CA SER A 189 1.98 5.27 25.52
C SER A 189 1.06 6.48 25.44
N THR A 190 1.27 7.32 24.43
CA THR A 190 0.54 8.57 24.24
C THR A 190 -0.12 8.58 22.87
N SER A 191 -1.42 8.91 22.82
CA SER A 191 -2.12 9.10 21.55
C SER A 191 -1.68 10.40 20.90
N VAL A 192 -1.40 10.32 19.60
CA VAL A 192 -0.91 11.46 18.81
C VAL A 192 -1.65 11.59 17.51
N GLU A 193 -1.72 12.81 17.00
CA GLU A 193 -2.25 13.14 15.69
C GLU A 193 -1.21 13.94 14.90
N MET A 194 -1.03 13.60 13.62
CA MET A 194 -0.25 14.39 12.69
C MET A 194 -1.14 14.92 11.58
N THR A 195 -0.98 16.20 11.30
CA THR A 195 -1.68 16.92 10.23
C THR A 195 -0.68 17.59 9.31
N ARG A 196 -1.08 17.87 8.10
CA ARG A 196 -0.35 18.79 7.23
C ARG A 196 -0.30 20.19 7.89
N PRO A 197 0.79 20.96 7.73
CA PRO A 197 0.90 22.30 8.26
C PRO A 197 -0.08 23.29 7.62
#